data_4a6b70fcbabafed6cb0fb24b0a2d8aad
#
_entry.id   4a6b70fcbabafed6cb0fb24b0a2d8aad
#
_cell.length_a   1.000
_cell.length_b   1.000
_cell.length_c   1.000
_cell.angle_alpha   90.00
_cell.angle_beta   90.00
_cell.angle_gamma   90.00
#
_symmetry.space_group_name_H-M   'P 1'
#
loop_
_entity.id
_entity.type
_entity.pdbx_description
1 polymer ?
#
loop_
_entity_poly.entity_id
_entity_poly.type
_entity_poly.pdbx_seq_one_letter_code
_entity_poly.pdbx_strand_id
1 'polypeptide(L)'
;DYIDRVQRDTLSSYPVQLQSQTMDISSMIEMMTGSDKDSVDHDKDKVYSNMIMSEMMNTMISDVKNNNLKSFKKYIDDNKDEISTYASDIRYSYNVDINIYDTDTSDGVTQLNPSTIMNTIYGTNTSQGSMSAMYTNADVWNQLPGNQDLLDSQYDMVAGRWPQQYNEVVLVVDENNEIDDYTLYSLGFKDPDEVTAMYKRMMTGETYDTEETEYTYDEILDKKFHMILPTAYYRYNAEKDIWEDMRQSGAV
;
A
#
# COMPACT_ATOMS: atom_id res chain seq x y z
N ASP A 1 -32.71 -8.35 6.10
CA ASP A 1 -32.92 -7.42 7.19
C ASP A 1 -31.95 -6.24 7.09
N TYR A 2 -32.39 -5.02 7.51
CA TYR A 2 -31.56 -3.82 7.47
C TYR A 2 -30.28 -3.98 8.32
N ILE A 3 -30.39 -4.62 9.48
CA ILE A 3 -29.26 -4.89 10.37
C ILE A 3 -28.23 -5.81 9.69
N ASP A 4 -28.68 -6.87 9.02
CA ASP A 4 -27.79 -7.80 8.35
C ASP A 4 -27.06 -7.12 7.18
N ARG A 5 -27.72 -6.18 6.50
CA ARG A 5 -27.08 -5.39 5.44
C ARG A 5 -26.02 -4.46 6.00
N VAL A 6 -26.34 -3.68 7.03
CA VAL A 6 -25.38 -2.76 7.68
C VAL A 6 -24.18 -3.52 8.25
N GLN A 7 -24.41 -4.69 8.86
CA GLN A 7 -23.30 -5.53 9.34
C GLN A 7 -22.43 -6.04 8.20
N ARG A 8 -23.04 -6.48 7.09
CA ARG A 8 -22.31 -6.98 5.91
C ARG A 8 -21.50 -5.87 5.26
N ASP A 9 -22.09 -4.69 5.08
CA ASP A 9 -21.41 -3.53 4.52
C ASP A 9 -20.25 -3.07 5.42
N THR A 10 -20.44 -3.07 6.73
CA THR A 10 -19.39 -2.76 7.69
C THR A 10 -18.25 -3.77 7.65
N LEU A 11 -18.55 -5.08 7.66
CA LEU A 11 -17.53 -6.13 7.64
C LEU A 11 -16.77 -6.18 6.31
N SER A 12 -17.41 -5.83 5.20
CA SER A 12 -16.76 -5.77 3.90
C SER A 12 -15.85 -4.54 3.76
N SER A 13 -16.19 -3.43 4.42
CA SER A 13 -15.37 -2.23 4.49
C SER A 13 -14.14 -2.39 5.40
N TYR A 14 -14.22 -3.28 6.39
CA TYR A 14 -13.14 -3.56 7.35
C TYR A 14 -12.79 -5.05 7.36
N PRO A 15 -12.07 -5.54 6.33
CA PRO A 15 -11.73 -6.96 6.23
C PRO A 15 -10.79 -7.38 7.36
N VAL A 16 -10.93 -8.61 7.83
CA VAL A 16 -9.98 -9.21 8.76
C VAL A 16 -8.67 -9.48 8.04
N GLN A 17 -7.58 -8.93 8.54
CA GLN A 17 -6.25 -9.11 7.97
C GLN A 17 -5.39 -9.99 8.88
N LEU A 18 -4.75 -10.99 8.29
CA LEU A 18 -3.78 -11.85 8.95
C LEU A 18 -2.42 -11.66 8.30
N GLN A 19 -1.47 -11.13 9.05
CA GLN A 19 -0.12 -10.84 8.58
C GLN A 19 0.86 -11.95 8.99
N SER A 20 1.95 -12.11 8.24
CA SER A 20 3.01 -13.07 8.56
C SER A 20 3.71 -12.76 9.88
N GLN A 21 3.76 -11.50 10.24
CA GLN A 21 4.32 -11.03 11.50
C GLN A 21 3.31 -10.11 12.19
N THR A 22 3.16 -10.28 13.49
CA THR A 22 2.37 -9.39 14.33
C THR A 22 3.25 -8.85 15.44
N MET A 23 3.11 -7.57 15.72
CA MET A 23 3.74 -6.90 16.87
C MET A 23 2.69 -6.69 17.95
N ASP A 24 3.03 -7.02 19.18
CA ASP A 24 2.23 -6.61 20.32
C ASP A 24 2.63 -5.19 20.71
N ILE A 25 1.76 -4.23 20.44
CA ILE A 25 2.02 -2.82 20.75
C ILE A 25 1.70 -2.48 22.20
N SER A 26 1.12 -3.40 22.99
CA SER A 26 0.76 -3.17 24.39
C SER A 26 1.99 -2.85 25.24
N SER A 27 3.07 -3.62 25.06
CA SER A 27 4.35 -3.40 25.72
C SER A 27 4.97 -2.03 25.38
N MET A 28 4.78 -1.58 24.14
CA MET A 28 5.25 -0.26 23.71
C MET A 28 4.44 0.86 24.37
N ILE A 29 3.13 0.69 24.50
CA ILE A 29 2.25 1.64 25.18
C ILE A 29 2.59 1.71 26.68
N GLU A 30 2.81 0.57 27.33
CA GLU A 30 3.23 0.51 28.75
C GLU A 30 4.56 1.26 28.96
N MET A 31 5.52 1.07 28.06
CA MET A 31 6.79 1.76 28.10
C MET A 31 6.65 3.28 27.91
N MET A 32 5.79 3.72 26.99
CA MET A 32 5.54 5.15 26.73
C MET A 32 4.74 5.83 27.84
N THR A 33 3.84 5.11 28.49
CA THR A 33 3.03 5.66 29.59
C THR A 33 3.77 5.68 30.93
N GLY A 34 4.95 5.07 31.00
CA GLY A 34 5.84 5.14 32.17
C GLY A 34 5.27 4.44 33.42
N SER A 35 4.32 3.51 33.24
CA SER A 35 3.57 2.96 34.35
C SER A 35 4.34 2.01 35.26
N ASP A 36 5.57 1.57 34.90
CA ASP A 36 6.35 0.67 35.75
C ASP A 36 7.86 0.83 35.57
N LYS A 37 8.38 2.02 35.83
CA LYS A 37 9.81 2.13 36.09
C LYS A 37 10.01 2.30 37.59
N ASP A 38 10.46 1.24 38.23
CA ASP A 38 11.19 1.39 39.48
C ASP A 38 12.29 2.42 39.23
N SER A 39 12.09 3.63 39.74
CA SER A 39 13.10 4.68 39.67
C SER A 39 14.30 4.18 40.47
N VAL A 40 15.32 3.72 39.79
CA VAL A 40 16.58 3.38 40.45
C VAL A 40 17.13 4.68 41.02
N ASP A 41 17.20 4.76 42.35
CA ASP A 41 17.79 5.90 43.01
C ASP A 41 19.29 5.81 42.87
N HIS A 42 19.85 6.68 42.03
CA HIS A 42 21.27 6.78 41.78
C HIS A 42 21.88 7.84 42.64
N ASP A 43 23.13 7.63 43.08
CA ASP A 43 23.95 8.66 43.65
C ASP A 43 24.11 9.82 42.66
N LYS A 44 24.01 11.06 43.16
CA LYS A 44 24.04 12.28 42.30
C LYS A 44 25.48 12.74 41.95
N ASP A 45 26.47 11.84 42.03
CA ASP A 45 27.88 12.11 41.78
C ASP A 45 28.25 12.02 40.29
N LYS A 46 27.40 11.45 39.46
CA LYS A 46 27.63 11.26 37.99
C LYS A 46 26.28 11.26 37.24
N VAL A 47 26.41 11.30 35.92
CA VAL A 47 25.26 11.15 35.04
C VAL A 47 25.16 9.69 34.62
N TYR A 48 23.98 9.10 34.80
CA TYR A 48 23.69 7.74 34.41
C TYR A 48 22.91 7.73 33.11
N SER A 49 23.18 6.77 32.22
CA SER A 49 22.43 6.61 31.01
C SER A 49 21.09 5.91 31.27
N ASN A 50 20.02 6.46 30.71
CA ASN A 50 18.73 5.77 30.67
C ASN A 50 18.59 5.04 29.32
N MET A 51 18.50 3.70 29.37
CA MET A 51 18.56 2.85 28.19
C MET A 51 17.19 2.61 27.54
N ILE A 52 16.25 3.55 27.66
CA ILE A 52 14.89 3.45 27.12
C ILE A 52 14.88 3.04 25.64
N MET A 53 15.74 3.62 24.84
CA MET A 53 15.81 3.30 23.40
C MET A 53 16.23 1.84 23.16
N SER A 54 17.22 1.35 23.88
CA SER A 54 17.72 -0.03 23.75
C SER A 54 16.68 -1.03 24.26
N GLU A 55 16.01 -0.73 25.35
CA GLU A 55 14.91 -1.54 25.89
C GLU A 55 13.73 -1.59 24.92
N MET A 56 13.35 -0.45 24.36
CA MET A 56 12.31 -0.35 23.33
C MET A 56 12.66 -1.19 22.10
N MET A 57 13.89 -1.11 21.59
CA MET A 57 14.33 -1.92 20.46
C MET A 57 14.32 -3.42 20.77
N ASN A 58 14.78 -3.81 21.97
CA ASN A 58 14.76 -5.21 22.39
C ASN A 58 13.33 -5.74 22.52
N THR A 59 12.42 -4.95 23.08
CA THR A 59 10.99 -5.30 23.20
C THR A 59 10.36 -5.45 21.81
N MET A 60 10.60 -4.50 20.90
CA MET A 60 10.11 -4.58 19.52
C MET A 60 10.58 -5.84 18.78
N ILE A 61 11.81 -6.29 19.03
CA ILE A 61 12.35 -7.50 18.40
C ILE A 61 11.79 -8.77 19.07
N SER A 62 11.64 -8.77 20.40
CA SER A 62 11.19 -9.96 21.14
C SER A 62 9.68 -10.21 20.99
N ASP A 63 8.88 -9.16 20.79
CA ASP A 63 7.42 -9.26 20.69
C ASP A 63 6.92 -9.53 19.26
N VAL A 64 7.81 -9.65 18.28
CA VAL A 64 7.45 -10.09 16.93
C VAL A 64 7.08 -11.58 16.94
N LYS A 65 5.81 -11.85 16.75
CA LYS A 65 5.29 -13.21 16.59
C LYS A 65 5.13 -13.54 15.11
N ASN A 66 5.62 -14.71 14.71
CA ASN A 66 5.47 -15.19 13.35
C ASN A 66 4.24 -16.10 13.24
N ASN A 67 3.35 -15.77 12.32
CA ASN A 67 2.19 -16.58 11.99
C ASN A 67 2.53 -17.60 10.89
N ASN A 68 2.10 -18.84 11.07
CA ASN A 68 2.28 -19.87 10.05
C ASN A 68 1.19 -19.77 8.96
N LEU A 69 1.27 -18.70 8.16
CA LEU A 69 0.29 -18.44 7.09
C LEU A 69 0.27 -19.55 6.04
N LYS A 70 1.38 -20.27 5.83
CA LYS A 70 1.42 -21.39 4.88
C LYS A 70 0.49 -22.53 5.32
N SER A 71 0.56 -22.91 6.60
CA SER A 71 -0.34 -23.94 7.13
C SER A 71 -1.78 -23.45 7.21
N PHE A 72 -1.96 -22.18 7.53
CA PHE A 72 -3.30 -21.58 7.57
C PHE A 72 -3.94 -21.53 6.18
N LYS A 73 -3.18 -21.11 5.14
CA LYS A 73 -3.67 -21.15 3.76
C LYS A 73 -4.06 -22.56 3.35
N LYS A 74 -3.23 -23.56 3.67
CA LYS A 74 -3.57 -24.97 3.39
C LYS A 74 -4.86 -25.39 4.09
N TYR A 75 -5.06 -24.98 5.35
CA TYR A 75 -6.30 -25.28 6.07
C TYR A 75 -7.53 -24.65 5.37
N ILE A 76 -7.42 -23.40 4.91
CA ILE A 76 -8.47 -22.73 4.14
C ILE A 76 -8.77 -23.49 2.85
N ASP A 77 -7.73 -23.86 2.11
CA ASP A 77 -7.89 -24.57 0.83
C ASP A 77 -8.53 -25.96 1.03
N ASP A 78 -8.16 -26.68 2.10
CA ASP A 78 -8.70 -28.01 2.45
C ASP A 78 -10.16 -27.94 2.97
N ASN A 79 -10.59 -26.80 3.53
CA ASN A 79 -11.93 -26.61 4.11
C ASN A 79 -12.74 -25.49 3.39
N LYS A 80 -12.50 -25.30 2.12
CA LYS A 80 -13.04 -24.20 1.34
C LYS A 80 -14.57 -24.10 1.40
N ASP A 81 -15.26 -25.23 1.34
CA ASP A 81 -16.74 -25.27 1.33
C ASP A 81 -17.32 -24.78 2.68
N GLU A 82 -16.71 -25.15 3.79
CA GLU A 82 -17.12 -24.68 5.12
C GLU A 82 -16.82 -23.18 5.28
N ILE A 83 -15.60 -22.76 4.93
CA ILE A 83 -15.15 -21.39 5.09
C ILE A 83 -15.93 -20.42 4.23
N SER A 84 -16.34 -20.82 3.03
CA SER A 84 -17.18 -20.01 2.14
C SER A 84 -18.56 -19.65 2.73
N THR A 85 -19.01 -20.34 3.79
CA THR A 85 -20.23 -19.97 4.51
C THR A 85 -20.03 -18.77 5.44
N TYR A 86 -18.81 -18.47 5.82
CA TYR A 86 -18.45 -17.40 6.77
C TYR A 86 -17.70 -16.23 6.13
N ALA A 87 -17.03 -16.46 5.00
CA ALA A 87 -16.24 -15.46 4.30
C ALA A 87 -16.77 -15.25 2.88
N SER A 88 -17.09 -14.01 2.54
CA SER A 88 -17.58 -13.63 1.21
C SER A 88 -16.47 -13.64 0.16
N ASP A 89 -15.25 -13.31 0.56
CA ASP A 89 -14.04 -13.34 -0.26
C ASP A 89 -12.78 -13.59 0.59
N ILE A 90 -11.77 -14.21 0.03
CA ILE A 90 -10.48 -14.45 0.67
C ILE A 90 -9.38 -14.06 -0.30
N ARG A 91 -8.61 -13.05 0.07
CA ARG A 91 -7.49 -12.57 -0.73
C ARG A 91 -6.16 -12.93 -0.09
N TYR A 92 -5.22 -13.32 -0.92
CA TYR A 92 -3.85 -13.59 -0.52
C TYR A 92 -2.94 -12.53 -1.12
N SER A 93 -2.32 -11.71 -0.28
CA SER A 93 -1.29 -10.79 -0.71
C SER A 93 0.10 -11.37 -0.43
N TYR A 94 1.00 -11.15 -1.36
CA TYR A 94 2.40 -11.54 -1.25
C TYR A 94 3.24 -10.26 -1.27
N ASN A 95 4.39 -10.29 -0.61
CA ASN A 95 5.32 -9.15 -0.63
C ASN A 95 6.04 -9.08 -1.98
N VAL A 96 5.27 -8.73 -3.01
CA VAL A 96 5.75 -8.57 -4.38
C VAL A 96 5.30 -7.20 -4.88
N ASP A 97 6.24 -6.36 -5.22
CA ASP A 97 5.94 -5.07 -5.80
C ASP A 97 5.38 -5.24 -7.22
N ILE A 98 4.21 -4.66 -7.45
CA ILE A 98 3.62 -4.57 -8.79
C ILE A 98 4.14 -3.28 -9.41
N ASN A 99 5.04 -3.40 -10.41
CA ASN A 99 5.60 -2.23 -11.07
C ASN A 99 4.71 -1.85 -12.25
N ILE A 100 4.12 -0.66 -12.16
CA ILE A 100 3.22 -0.10 -13.18
C ILE A 100 3.84 1.19 -13.69
N TYR A 101 3.88 1.32 -15.00
CA TYR A 101 4.43 2.47 -15.70
C TYR A 101 3.39 3.08 -16.63
N ASP A 102 3.50 4.38 -16.85
CA ASP A 102 2.72 5.03 -17.91
C ASP A 102 3.12 4.48 -19.28
N THR A 103 2.16 4.45 -20.19
CA THR A 103 2.40 4.10 -21.59
C THR A 103 2.94 5.26 -22.41
N ASP A 104 2.70 6.50 -21.96
CA ASP A 104 3.31 7.68 -22.56
C ASP A 104 4.75 7.85 -22.05
N THR A 105 5.68 7.81 -22.96
CA THR A 105 7.11 7.97 -22.69
C THR A 105 7.71 9.19 -23.36
N SER A 106 6.88 10.14 -23.83
CA SER A 106 7.32 11.35 -24.53
C SER A 106 8.26 12.21 -23.67
N ASP A 107 7.99 12.29 -22.38
CA ASP A 107 8.77 13.04 -21.39
C ASP A 107 9.67 12.14 -20.52
N GLY A 108 9.81 10.87 -20.90
CA GLY A 108 10.59 9.86 -20.17
C GLY A 108 9.75 8.71 -19.66
N VAL A 109 10.38 7.83 -18.90
CA VAL A 109 9.70 6.67 -18.31
C VAL A 109 9.17 7.05 -16.93
N THR A 110 7.86 7.06 -16.74
CA THR A 110 7.21 7.41 -15.49
C THR A 110 6.66 6.17 -14.79
N GLN A 111 7.17 5.90 -13.60
CA GLN A 111 6.66 4.83 -12.73
C GLN A 111 5.49 5.34 -11.91
N LEU A 112 4.34 4.68 -12.04
CA LEU A 112 3.10 5.01 -11.35
C LEU A 112 2.91 4.18 -10.07
N ASN A 113 3.40 2.94 -10.07
CA ASN A 113 3.40 2.06 -8.90
C ASN A 113 4.72 1.28 -8.78
N PRO A 114 5.36 1.20 -7.60
CA PRO A 114 5.12 1.99 -6.39
C PRO A 114 5.20 3.50 -6.66
N SER A 115 4.27 4.26 -6.10
CA SER A 115 4.26 5.70 -6.30
C SER A 115 5.49 6.37 -5.67
N THR A 116 6.15 7.22 -6.42
CA THR A 116 7.30 8.01 -5.94
C THR A 116 6.89 9.35 -5.32
N ILE A 117 5.61 9.72 -5.41
CA ILE A 117 5.08 11.01 -4.95
C ILE A 117 5.36 11.25 -3.48
N MET A 118 5.10 10.25 -2.63
CA MET A 118 5.33 10.38 -1.18
C MET A 118 6.82 10.49 -0.85
N ASN A 119 7.68 9.83 -1.62
CA ASN A 119 9.14 9.97 -1.47
C ASN A 119 9.60 11.39 -1.84
N THR A 120 8.95 12.03 -2.79
CA THR A 120 9.23 13.41 -3.20
C THR A 120 8.85 14.40 -2.08
N ILE A 121 7.69 14.20 -1.46
CA ILE A 121 7.18 15.07 -0.39
C ILE A 121 7.97 14.92 0.90
N TYR A 122 8.26 13.70 1.33
CA TYR A 122 8.86 13.40 2.64
C TYR A 122 10.36 13.08 2.59
N GLY A 123 10.95 12.96 1.40
CA GLY A 123 12.35 12.61 1.18
C GLY A 123 12.64 11.12 1.35
N THR A 124 13.62 10.63 0.60
CA THR A 124 14.05 9.21 0.61
C THR A 124 14.80 8.77 1.87
N ASN A 125 15.15 9.71 2.76
CA ASN A 125 16.01 9.47 3.94
C ASN A 125 15.24 9.22 5.23
N THR A 126 13.94 9.15 5.20
CA THR A 126 13.21 8.73 6.38
C THR A 126 13.27 7.22 6.51
N SER A 127 14.14 6.73 7.38
CA SER A 127 14.15 5.37 7.95
C SER A 127 12.83 5.08 8.71
N GLN A 128 11.73 5.43 8.11
CA GLN A 128 10.41 5.53 8.70
C GLN A 128 9.47 4.45 8.16
N GLY A 129 9.90 3.19 8.31
CA GLY A 129 8.98 2.05 8.16
C GLY A 129 7.68 2.18 8.97
N SER A 130 7.69 3.01 10.02
CA SER A 130 6.49 3.27 10.85
C SER A 130 5.55 4.31 10.26
N MET A 131 6.07 5.36 9.60
CA MET A 131 5.20 6.36 8.96
C MET A 131 4.68 5.87 7.61
N SER A 132 5.46 5.12 6.85
CA SER A 132 4.99 4.45 5.64
C SER A 132 3.79 3.53 5.94
N ALA A 133 3.80 2.82 7.08
CA ALA A 133 2.68 1.99 7.50
C ALA A 133 1.41 2.80 7.84
N MET A 134 1.54 4.07 8.23
CA MET A 134 0.41 4.96 8.51
C MET A 134 -0.23 5.50 7.22
N TYR A 135 0.53 5.52 6.13
CA TYR A 135 0.09 5.92 4.78
C TYR A 135 -0.15 4.72 3.84
N THR A 136 -0.36 3.51 4.37
CA THR A 136 -0.70 2.33 3.57
C THR A 136 -2.03 2.47 2.80
N ASN A 137 -2.81 3.50 3.09
CA ASN A 137 -3.94 3.89 2.24
C ASN A 137 -3.53 4.74 1.03
N ALA A 138 -2.24 5.05 0.88
CA ALA A 138 -1.72 5.77 -0.29
C ALA A 138 -1.48 4.86 -1.51
N ASP A 139 -1.68 3.54 -1.38
CA ASP A 139 -1.62 2.63 -2.51
C ASP A 139 -2.96 2.66 -3.25
N VAL A 140 -2.97 3.30 -4.42
CA VAL A 140 -4.16 3.40 -5.27
C VAL A 140 -4.43 2.10 -6.05
N TRP A 141 -3.44 1.21 -6.11
CA TRP A 141 -3.54 -0.06 -6.84
C TRP A 141 -3.90 -1.20 -5.91
N ASN A 142 -5.15 -1.61 -5.97
CA ASN A 142 -5.67 -2.66 -5.10
C ASN A 142 -6.23 -3.83 -5.91
N GLN A 143 -6.09 -5.04 -5.38
CA GLN A 143 -6.71 -6.20 -5.97
C GLN A 143 -8.23 -6.12 -5.80
N LEU A 144 -8.96 -6.24 -6.91
CA LEU A 144 -10.41 -6.31 -6.90
C LEU A 144 -10.87 -7.63 -6.23
N PRO A 145 -11.91 -7.62 -5.39
CA PRO A 145 -12.54 -8.84 -4.87
C PRO A 145 -12.98 -9.78 -5.99
N GLY A 146 -12.80 -11.09 -5.79
CA GLY A 146 -13.22 -12.10 -6.76
C GLY A 146 -14.72 -12.43 -6.74
N ASN A 147 -15.48 -11.88 -5.81
CA ASN A 147 -16.89 -12.13 -5.64
C ASN A 147 -17.73 -11.01 -6.28
N GLN A 148 -18.40 -11.33 -7.39
CA GLN A 148 -19.20 -10.36 -8.14
C GLN A 148 -20.38 -9.82 -7.33
N ASP A 149 -21.06 -10.66 -6.54
CA ASP A 149 -22.20 -10.22 -5.72
C ASP A 149 -21.75 -9.19 -4.67
N LEU A 150 -20.51 -9.33 -4.17
CA LEU A 150 -19.90 -8.37 -3.25
C LEU A 150 -19.63 -7.04 -3.96
N LEU A 151 -19.07 -7.07 -5.17
CA LEU A 151 -18.81 -5.88 -5.97
C LEU A 151 -20.10 -5.14 -6.31
N ASP A 152 -21.12 -5.86 -6.78
CA ASP A 152 -22.42 -5.28 -7.14
C ASP A 152 -23.18 -4.72 -5.91
N SER A 153 -22.82 -5.18 -4.70
CA SER A 153 -23.38 -4.64 -3.45
C SER A 153 -22.71 -3.38 -2.96
N GLN A 154 -21.46 -3.14 -3.37
CA GLN A 154 -20.63 -2.03 -2.87
C GLN A 154 -20.48 -0.89 -3.87
N TYR A 155 -20.57 -1.19 -5.17
CA TYR A 155 -20.28 -0.24 -6.23
C TYR A 155 -21.36 -0.22 -7.29
N ASP A 156 -21.68 0.96 -7.77
CA ASP A 156 -22.52 1.18 -8.94
C ASP A 156 -21.65 1.38 -10.18
N MET A 157 -21.99 0.74 -11.29
CA MET A 157 -21.26 0.91 -12.54
C MET A 157 -21.70 2.22 -13.22
N VAL A 158 -20.79 3.20 -13.25
CA VAL A 158 -21.04 4.52 -13.86
C VAL A 158 -20.78 4.48 -15.36
N ALA A 159 -19.67 3.86 -15.80
CA ALA A 159 -19.29 3.74 -17.20
C ALA A 159 -18.49 2.46 -17.43
N GLY A 160 -18.48 1.96 -18.66
CA GLY A 160 -17.75 0.76 -19.04
C GLY A 160 -18.38 -0.54 -18.56
N ARG A 161 -17.59 -1.46 -18.05
CA ARG A 161 -18.01 -2.78 -17.56
C ARG A 161 -17.03 -3.30 -16.50
N TRP A 162 -17.44 -4.29 -15.74
CA TRP A 162 -16.54 -5.03 -14.86
C TRP A 162 -15.42 -5.74 -15.65
N PRO A 163 -14.19 -5.82 -15.09
CA PRO A 163 -13.08 -6.55 -15.68
C PRO A 163 -13.43 -8.02 -15.93
N GLN A 164 -13.06 -8.51 -17.11
CA GLN A 164 -13.21 -9.91 -17.50
C GLN A 164 -11.87 -10.61 -17.65
N GLN A 165 -10.79 -9.82 -17.73
CA GLN A 165 -9.44 -10.32 -17.90
C GLN A 165 -8.54 -9.79 -16.76
N TYR A 166 -7.47 -10.51 -16.46
CA TYR A 166 -6.53 -10.19 -15.39
C TYR A 166 -5.75 -8.86 -15.60
N ASN A 167 -5.75 -8.36 -16.83
CA ASN A 167 -5.07 -7.12 -17.23
C ASN A 167 -6.03 -5.95 -17.43
N GLU A 168 -7.23 -6.05 -16.91
CA GLU A 168 -8.20 -4.96 -16.92
C GLU A 168 -8.33 -4.39 -15.50
N VAL A 169 -8.53 -3.09 -15.41
CA VAL A 169 -8.65 -2.36 -14.15
C VAL A 169 -9.93 -1.54 -14.13
N VAL A 170 -10.39 -1.18 -12.95
CA VAL A 170 -11.50 -0.23 -12.74
C VAL A 170 -10.98 0.96 -11.95
N LEU A 171 -11.47 2.14 -12.27
CA LEU A 171 -11.30 3.33 -11.45
C LEU A 171 -12.52 3.45 -10.53
N VAL A 172 -12.27 3.61 -9.23
CA VAL A 172 -13.32 3.88 -8.25
C VAL A 172 -13.39 5.39 -8.04
N VAL A 173 -14.57 5.95 -8.19
CA VAL A 173 -14.88 7.35 -7.90
C VAL A 173 -15.79 7.43 -6.67
N ASP A 174 -15.88 8.58 -6.04
CA ASP A 174 -16.79 8.80 -4.93
C ASP A 174 -18.25 9.02 -5.38
N GLU A 175 -19.14 9.31 -4.43
CA GLU A 175 -20.57 9.56 -4.69
C GLU A 175 -20.83 10.82 -5.52
N ASN A 176 -19.87 11.74 -5.61
CA ASN A 176 -19.94 12.97 -6.43
C ASN A 176 -19.28 12.77 -7.80
N ASN A 177 -18.82 11.56 -8.11
CA ASN A 177 -18.06 11.22 -9.32
C ASN A 177 -16.68 11.93 -9.36
N GLU A 178 -16.04 12.06 -8.20
CA GLU A 178 -14.76 12.72 -8.03
C GLU A 178 -13.66 11.71 -7.63
N ILE A 179 -12.44 12.05 -7.96
CA ILE A 179 -11.21 11.39 -7.50
C ILE A 179 -10.23 12.43 -6.98
N ASP A 180 -9.44 12.07 -5.99
CA ASP A 180 -8.45 12.97 -5.41
C ASP A 180 -7.24 13.19 -6.33
N ASP A 181 -6.53 14.29 -6.11
CA ASP A 181 -5.35 14.68 -6.88
C ASP A 181 -4.23 13.64 -6.79
N TYR A 182 -4.05 13.01 -5.62
CA TYR A 182 -3.04 11.98 -5.44
C TYR A 182 -3.28 10.79 -6.37
N THR A 183 -4.53 10.39 -6.52
CA THR A 183 -4.95 9.35 -7.45
C THR A 183 -4.69 9.76 -8.90
N LEU A 184 -4.99 11.01 -9.28
CA LEU A 184 -4.71 11.51 -10.63
C LEU A 184 -3.22 11.46 -10.98
N TYR A 185 -2.35 11.87 -10.06
CA TYR A 185 -0.89 11.76 -10.24
C TYR A 185 -0.44 10.30 -10.27
N SER A 186 -0.97 9.45 -9.39
CA SER A 186 -0.61 8.04 -9.29
C SER A 186 -1.09 7.19 -10.48
N LEU A 187 -2.03 7.70 -11.26
CA LEU A 187 -2.52 7.09 -12.49
C LEU A 187 -1.95 7.77 -13.76
N GLY A 188 -1.11 8.78 -13.62
CA GLY A 188 -0.50 9.48 -14.74
C GLY A 188 -1.50 10.28 -15.58
N PHE A 189 -2.59 10.78 -14.97
CA PHE A 189 -3.46 11.79 -15.57
C PHE A 189 -2.90 13.20 -15.38
N LYS A 190 -2.11 13.40 -14.31
CA LYS A 190 -1.30 14.59 -14.05
C LYS A 190 0.17 14.18 -13.94
N ASP A 191 1.05 15.10 -14.32
CA ASP A 191 2.49 14.86 -14.24
C ASP A 191 2.96 14.81 -12.77
N PRO A 192 3.53 13.68 -12.30
CA PRO A 192 4.06 13.59 -10.94
C PRO A 192 5.14 14.63 -10.60
N ASP A 193 5.84 15.19 -11.59
CA ASP A 193 6.85 16.23 -11.40
C ASP A 193 6.24 17.56 -10.93
N GLU A 194 4.95 17.81 -11.19
CA GLU A 194 4.23 18.95 -10.65
C GLU A 194 4.20 18.92 -9.11
N VAL A 195 4.10 17.74 -8.50
CA VAL A 195 4.14 17.58 -7.04
C VAL A 195 5.46 18.08 -6.47
N THR A 196 6.56 17.84 -7.18
CA THR A 196 7.88 18.38 -6.83
C THR A 196 7.89 19.89 -6.88
N ALA A 197 7.27 20.48 -7.91
CA ALA A 197 7.17 21.93 -8.05
C ALA A 197 6.30 22.55 -6.95
N MET A 198 5.16 21.92 -6.63
CA MET A 198 4.29 22.33 -5.52
C MET A 198 5.04 22.32 -4.19
N TYR A 199 5.76 21.23 -3.91
CA TYR A 199 6.53 21.11 -2.67
C TYR A 199 7.60 22.22 -2.56
N LYS A 200 8.33 22.49 -3.64
CA LYS A 200 9.33 23.56 -3.68
C LYS A 200 8.71 24.93 -3.39
N ARG A 201 7.57 25.25 -3.98
CA ARG A 201 6.86 26.52 -3.72
C ARG A 201 6.37 26.64 -2.28
N MET A 202 5.83 25.56 -1.74
CA MET A 202 5.42 25.50 -0.34
C MET A 202 6.59 25.79 0.61
N MET A 203 7.78 25.26 0.32
CA MET A 203 8.99 25.52 1.11
C MET A 203 9.49 26.97 1.03
N THR A 204 9.15 27.71 -0.03
CA THR A 204 9.43 29.15 -0.17
C THR A 204 8.33 30.04 0.38
N GLY A 205 7.24 29.45 0.91
CA GLY A 205 6.10 30.19 1.45
C GLY A 205 5.17 30.75 0.38
N GLU A 206 5.27 30.28 -0.86
CA GLU A 206 4.38 30.63 -1.96
C GLU A 206 3.15 29.73 -1.94
N THR A 207 1.99 30.29 -2.26
CA THR A 207 0.76 29.52 -2.49
C THR A 207 0.78 28.92 -3.89
N TYR A 208 0.23 27.73 -4.02
CA TYR A 208 -0.01 27.07 -5.29
C TYR A 208 -1.51 27.11 -5.60
N ASP A 209 -1.86 27.71 -6.74
CA ASP A 209 -3.23 27.67 -7.22
C ASP A 209 -3.45 26.30 -7.92
N THR A 210 -4.42 25.55 -7.44
CA THR A 210 -4.87 24.31 -8.05
C THR A 210 -6.07 24.61 -8.95
N GLU A 211 -5.98 24.22 -10.21
CA GLU A 211 -7.12 24.24 -11.11
C GLU A 211 -7.83 22.89 -11.06
N GLU A 212 -9.15 22.93 -10.99
CA GLU A 212 -9.98 21.75 -11.14
C GLU A 212 -9.84 21.22 -12.57
N THR A 213 -9.60 19.93 -12.71
CA THR A 213 -9.45 19.25 -14.00
C THR A 213 -10.63 18.30 -14.21
N GLU A 214 -11.13 18.25 -15.43
CA GLU A 214 -12.23 17.41 -15.84
C GLU A 214 -11.74 16.38 -16.85
N TYR A 215 -12.22 15.14 -16.73
CA TYR A 215 -11.92 14.05 -17.66
C TYR A 215 -13.22 13.39 -18.12
N THR A 216 -13.32 13.12 -19.41
CA THR A 216 -14.44 12.35 -19.94
C THR A 216 -14.29 10.86 -19.61
N TYR A 217 -15.41 10.14 -19.57
CA TYR A 217 -15.36 8.68 -19.39
C TYR A 217 -14.54 7.98 -20.48
N ASP A 218 -14.56 8.47 -21.71
CA ASP A 218 -13.78 7.89 -22.82
C ASP A 218 -12.27 8.03 -22.55
N GLU A 219 -11.81 9.20 -22.07
CA GLU A 219 -10.41 9.41 -21.68
C GLU A 219 -9.98 8.48 -20.55
N ILE A 220 -10.84 8.29 -19.55
CA ILE A 220 -10.58 7.37 -18.44
C ILE A 220 -10.51 5.92 -18.94
N LEU A 221 -11.47 5.49 -19.77
CA LEU A 221 -11.56 4.11 -20.26
C LEU A 221 -10.47 3.77 -21.28
N ASP A 222 -9.93 4.76 -21.98
CA ASP A 222 -8.85 4.56 -22.95
C ASP A 222 -7.45 4.56 -22.30
N LYS A 223 -7.31 4.95 -21.00
CA LYS A 223 -6.02 4.96 -20.30
C LYS A 223 -5.45 3.54 -20.21
N LYS A 224 -4.18 3.41 -20.55
CA LYS A 224 -3.44 2.15 -20.53
C LYS A 224 -2.21 2.25 -19.67
N PHE A 225 -1.77 1.10 -19.17
CA PHE A 225 -0.63 0.98 -18.27
C PHE A 225 0.27 -0.16 -18.73
N HIS A 226 1.57 -0.03 -18.47
CA HIS A 226 2.50 -1.14 -18.59
C HIS A 226 2.79 -1.72 -17.22
N MET A 227 2.44 -3.01 -17.01
CA MET A 227 2.83 -3.75 -15.81
C MET A 227 4.06 -4.59 -16.10
N ILE A 228 5.13 -4.38 -15.33
CA ILE A 228 6.36 -5.15 -15.41
C ILE A 228 6.49 -6.02 -14.17
N LEU A 229 6.48 -7.32 -14.37
CA LEU A 229 6.67 -8.27 -13.29
C LEU A 229 8.12 -8.23 -12.80
N PRO A 230 8.39 -8.39 -11.51
CA PRO A 230 9.76 -8.40 -10.96
C PRO A 230 10.67 -9.42 -11.64
N THR A 231 10.13 -10.53 -12.13
CA THR A 231 10.89 -11.55 -12.87
C THR A 231 11.43 -11.05 -14.19
N ALA A 232 10.82 -10.04 -14.80
CA ALA A 232 11.28 -9.45 -16.07
C ALA A 232 12.59 -8.66 -15.91
N TYR A 233 12.91 -8.25 -14.68
CA TYR A 233 14.18 -7.54 -14.41
C TYR A 233 15.40 -8.44 -14.40
N TYR A 234 15.23 -9.75 -14.43
CA TYR A 234 16.35 -10.69 -14.33
C TYR A 234 16.53 -11.46 -15.63
N ARG A 235 17.77 -11.53 -16.11
CA ARG A 235 18.18 -12.36 -17.24
C ARG A 235 19.15 -13.43 -16.77
N TYR A 236 18.87 -14.68 -17.13
CA TYR A 236 19.80 -15.76 -16.83
C TYR A 236 21.02 -15.69 -17.76
N ASN A 237 22.20 -15.62 -17.16
CA ASN A 237 23.48 -15.71 -17.85
C ASN A 237 24.02 -17.13 -17.74
N ALA A 238 23.89 -17.91 -18.82
CA ALA A 238 24.30 -19.32 -18.84
C ALA A 238 25.83 -19.52 -18.78
N GLU A 239 26.63 -18.52 -19.13
CA GLU A 239 28.10 -18.62 -19.06
C GLU A 239 28.60 -18.50 -17.62
N LYS A 240 27.90 -17.72 -16.80
CA LYS A 240 28.26 -17.47 -15.40
C LYS A 240 27.41 -18.26 -14.40
N ASP A 241 26.36 -18.93 -14.87
CA ASP A 241 25.35 -19.63 -14.05
C ASP A 241 24.73 -18.73 -12.98
N ILE A 242 24.38 -17.47 -13.35
CA ILE A 242 23.78 -16.48 -12.47
C ILE A 242 22.61 -15.76 -13.14
N TRP A 243 21.71 -15.20 -12.33
CA TRP A 243 20.71 -14.24 -12.75
C TRP A 243 21.27 -12.82 -12.64
N GLU A 244 21.36 -12.11 -13.75
CA GLU A 244 21.81 -10.73 -13.80
C GLU A 244 20.60 -9.79 -13.70
N ASP A 245 20.70 -8.78 -12.83
CA ASP A 245 19.71 -7.71 -12.70
C ASP A 245 19.87 -6.70 -13.83
N MET A 246 18.85 -6.58 -14.66
CA MET A 246 18.88 -5.77 -15.87
C MET A 246 18.42 -4.31 -15.69
N ARG A 247 17.93 -3.95 -14.49
CA ARG A 247 17.37 -2.60 -14.23
C ARG A 247 18.34 -1.46 -14.51
N GLN A 248 19.63 -1.69 -14.31
CA GLN A 248 20.68 -0.69 -14.57
C GLN A 248 21.28 -0.78 -15.99
N SER A 249 20.88 -1.75 -16.77
CA SER A 249 21.44 -1.98 -18.11
C SER A 249 20.74 -1.20 -19.22
N GLY A 250 19.61 -0.56 -18.92
CA GLY A 250 18.73 0.08 -19.93
C GLY A 250 18.08 -0.93 -20.88
N ALA A 251 18.01 -2.21 -20.51
CA ALA A 251 17.43 -3.29 -21.31
C ALA A 251 16.01 -3.70 -20.85
N VAL A 252 15.47 -2.99 -19.87
CA VAL A 252 14.12 -3.13 -19.34
C VAL A 252 13.45 -1.79 -19.38
#